data_5019e6b15826edc8cf66e5361126c145
#
_entry.id   5019e6b15826edc8cf66e5361126c145
#
_cell.length_a   1.000
_cell.length_b   1.000
_cell.length_c   1.000
_cell.angle_alpha   90.00
_cell.angle_beta   90.00
_cell.angle_gamma   90.00
#
_symmetry.space_group_name_H-M   'P 1'
#
loop_
_entity.id
_entity.type
_entity.pdbx_description
1 polymer ?
#
loop_
_entity_poly.entity_id
_entity_poly.type
_entity_poly.pdbx_seq_one_letter_code
_entity_poly.pdbx_strand_id
1 'polypeptide(L)'
;SSLIVHAERCHGDTEIVSRTVEGPIHRYTYADAHKRARQLAQALGRLGVKQGERIGTLAWNGYRHMELYYAVGGMGAVIHTINPRLHPEQIAWIVNHAEDRAMFFDLTFLPLIQAVAPHCPTVQHWVAMTDRAHMPATTKVDNLQCYEEVLGSHSDRFQWPEFDEN
;
A
#
# COMPACT_ATOMS: atom_id res chain seq x y z
N SER A 1 -9.46 10.38 -6.52
CA SER A 1 -10.61 9.50 -6.14
C SER A 1 -11.69 9.40 -7.22
N SER A 2 -11.89 10.41 -8.07
CA SER A 2 -12.93 10.42 -9.11
C SER A 2 -12.92 9.21 -10.04
N LEU A 3 -11.74 8.73 -10.45
CA LEU A 3 -11.62 7.58 -11.36
C LEU A 3 -12.17 6.28 -10.76
N ILE A 4 -11.81 5.93 -9.53
CA ILE A 4 -12.29 4.68 -8.91
C ILE A 4 -13.78 4.74 -8.57
N VAL A 5 -14.28 5.92 -8.20
CA VAL A 5 -15.71 6.17 -7.98
C VAL A 5 -16.49 5.99 -9.28
N HIS A 6 -15.98 6.54 -10.40
CA HIS A 6 -16.58 6.35 -11.71
C HIS A 6 -16.54 4.87 -12.14
N ALA A 7 -15.42 4.19 -11.93
CA ALA A 7 -15.29 2.77 -12.26
C ALA A 7 -16.29 1.89 -11.48
N GLU A 8 -16.45 2.11 -10.17
CA GLU A 8 -17.48 1.42 -9.39
C GLU A 8 -18.88 1.69 -9.94
N ARG A 9 -19.20 2.95 -10.26
CA ARG A 9 -20.53 3.38 -10.67
C ARG A 9 -20.94 2.87 -12.03
N CYS A 10 -20.03 2.85 -13.00
CA CYS A 10 -20.30 2.54 -14.39
C CYS A 10 -19.86 1.13 -14.81
N HIS A 11 -18.91 0.54 -14.08
CA HIS A 11 -18.25 -0.72 -14.39
C HIS A 11 -18.03 -1.58 -13.14
N GLY A 12 -18.88 -1.44 -12.13
CA GLY A 12 -18.71 -2.07 -10.81
C GLY A 12 -18.50 -3.58 -10.87
N ASP A 13 -19.22 -4.26 -11.77
CA ASP A 13 -19.16 -5.72 -11.95
C ASP A 13 -18.03 -6.18 -12.89
N THR A 14 -17.29 -5.26 -13.50
CA THR A 14 -16.17 -5.61 -14.38
C THR A 14 -15.03 -6.19 -13.56
N GLU A 15 -14.56 -7.35 -13.99
CA GLU A 15 -13.53 -8.11 -13.30
C GLU A 15 -12.13 -7.51 -13.49
N ILE A 16 -11.36 -7.49 -12.41
CA ILE A 16 -9.92 -7.22 -12.39
C ILE A 16 -9.21 -8.52 -12.05
N VAL A 17 -8.24 -8.90 -12.89
CA VAL A 17 -7.47 -10.13 -12.73
C VAL A 17 -6.02 -9.78 -12.44
N SER A 18 -5.48 -10.32 -11.35
CA SER A 18 -4.13 -10.07 -10.92
C SER A 18 -3.45 -11.38 -10.50
N ARG A 19 -2.22 -11.60 -10.94
CA ARG A 19 -1.39 -12.67 -10.38
C ARG A 19 -0.76 -12.19 -9.09
N THR A 20 -0.95 -12.94 -8.00
CA THR A 20 -0.32 -12.60 -6.73
C THR A 20 1.14 -13.04 -6.68
N VAL A 21 1.91 -12.45 -5.78
CA VAL A 21 3.31 -12.87 -5.49
C VAL A 21 3.34 -14.27 -4.87
N GLU A 22 2.30 -14.63 -4.13
CA GLU A 22 2.10 -15.95 -3.54
C GLU A 22 1.82 -17.04 -4.58
N GLY A 23 1.46 -16.65 -5.82
CA GLY A 23 1.27 -17.56 -6.95
C GLY A 23 -0.15 -17.67 -7.51
N PRO A 24 -1.22 -17.69 -6.69
CA PRO A 24 -2.58 -17.77 -7.19
C PRO A 24 -3.01 -16.58 -8.04
N ILE A 25 -4.03 -16.79 -8.89
CA ILE A 25 -4.72 -15.70 -9.57
C ILE A 25 -5.78 -15.14 -8.63
N HIS A 26 -5.68 -13.84 -8.35
CA HIS A 26 -6.70 -13.08 -7.64
C HIS A 26 -7.67 -12.47 -8.65
N ARG A 27 -8.95 -12.62 -8.38
CA ARG A 27 -10.06 -12.09 -9.20
C ARG A 27 -11.01 -11.34 -8.29
N TYR A 28 -11.33 -10.11 -8.63
CA TYR A 28 -12.32 -9.28 -7.94
C TYR A 28 -12.81 -8.19 -8.89
N THR A 29 -13.79 -7.41 -8.49
CA THR A 29 -14.42 -6.40 -9.33
C THR A 29 -13.93 -4.98 -9.00
N TYR A 30 -14.28 -3.99 -9.84
CA TYR A 30 -14.04 -2.58 -9.50
C TYR A 30 -14.79 -2.14 -8.24
N ALA A 31 -15.99 -2.68 -7.98
CA ALA A 31 -16.69 -2.43 -6.73
C ALA A 31 -15.92 -2.95 -5.52
N ASP A 32 -15.34 -4.15 -5.62
CA ASP A 32 -14.48 -4.71 -4.57
C ASP A 32 -13.20 -3.88 -4.38
N ALA A 33 -12.55 -3.49 -5.48
CA ALA A 33 -11.36 -2.65 -5.44
C ALA A 33 -11.61 -1.31 -4.74
N HIS A 34 -12.71 -0.63 -5.06
CA HIS A 34 -13.09 0.62 -4.41
C HIS A 34 -13.42 0.44 -2.93
N LYS A 35 -14.17 -0.61 -2.59
CA LYS A 35 -14.45 -0.97 -1.19
C LYS A 35 -13.15 -1.14 -0.39
N ARG A 36 -12.21 -1.94 -0.92
CA ARG A 36 -10.92 -2.21 -0.26
C ARG A 36 -10.04 -0.97 -0.19
N ALA A 37 -10.03 -0.12 -1.22
CA ALA A 37 -9.33 1.17 -1.18
C ALA A 37 -9.85 2.09 -0.07
N ARG A 38 -11.17 2.13 0.16
CA ARG A 38 -11.78 2.88 1.29
C ARG A 38 -11.39 2.30 2.65
N GLN A 39 -11.37 0.98 2.79
CA GLN A 39 -10.91 0.32 4.01
C GLN A 39 -9.44 0.66 4.30
N LEU A 40 -8.60 0.62 3.27
CA LEU A 40 -7.18 0.96 3.38
C LEU A 40 -6.97 2.44 3.73
N ALA A 41 -7.74 3.36 3.15
CA ALA A 41 -7.67 4.78 3.50
C ALA A 41 -8.01 5.02 4.99
N GLN A 42 -9.01 4.31 5.53
CA GLN A 42 -9.28 4.35 6.96
C GLN A 42 -8.14 3.78 7.81
N ALA A 43 -7.56 2.66 7.38
CA ALA A 43 -6.44 2.04 8.06
C ALA A 43 -5.24 3.01 8.12
N LEU A 44 -4.88 3.62 6.98
CA LEU A 44 -3.80 4.61 6.90
C LEU A 44 -4.06 5.81 7.82
N GLY A 45 -5.29 6.32 7.86
CA GLY A 45 -5.67 7.38 8.78
C GLY A 45 -5.48 7.01 10.26
N ARG A 46 -5.78 5.74 10.63
CA ARG A 46 -5.55 5.24 12.00
C ARG A 46 -4.07 4.99 12.30
N LEU A 47 -3.26 4.67 11.30
CA LEU A 47 -1.81 4.64 11.42
C LEU A 47 -1.20 6.05 11.52
N GLY A 48 -2.03 7.09 11.49
CA GLY A 48 -1.62 8.48 11.67
C GLY A 48 -1.13 9.14 10.38
N VAL A 49 -1.35 8.54 9.22
CA VAL A 49 -1.01 9.15 7.93
C VAL A 49 -1.90 10.36 7.67
N LYS A 50 -1.28 11.47 7.32
CA LYS A 50 -1.93 12.76 7.06
C LYS A 50 -1.82 13.14 5.58
N GLN A 51 -2.64 14.10 5.18
CA GLN A 51 -2.53 14.72 3.86
C GLN A 51 -1.11 15.25 3.62
N GLY A 52 -0.59 15.02 2.41
CA GLY A 52 0.74 15.43 2.00
C GLY A 52 1.89 14.54 2.48
N GLU A 53 1.64 13.59 3.40
CA GLU A 53 2.67 12.62 3.79
C GLU A 53 2.90 11.58 2.69
N ARG A 54 4.11 11.04 2.62
CA ARG A 54 4.54 10.07 1.59
C ARG A 54 4.46 8.66 2.13
N ILE A 55 3.95 7.77 1.28
CA ILE A 55 3.85 6.33 1.52
C ILE A 55 4.71 5.64 0.48
N GLY A 56 5.81 5.07 0.93
CA GLY A 56 6.74 4.33 0.07
C GLY A 56 6.19 2.98 -0.35
N THR A 57 6.46 2.59 -1.60
CA THR A 57 6.11 1.25 -2.08
C THR A 57 7.28 0.60 -2.82
N LEU A 58 7.56 -0.67 -2.48
CA LEU A 58 8.43 -1.58 -3.20
C LEU A 58 7.58 -2.77 -3.66
N ALA A 59 6.94 -2.64 -4.82
CA ALA A 59 5.87 -3.54 -5.21
C ALA A 59 5.83 -3.82 -6.71
N TRP A 60 5.32 -4.99 -7.05
CA TRP A 60 4.91 -5.33 -8.40
C TRP A 60 3.51 -4.74 -8.71
N ASN A 61 3.13 -4.79 -9.98
CA ASN A 61 1.80 -4.34 -10.42
C ASN A 61 0.72 -5.38 -10.06
N GLY A 62 0.42 -5.49 -8.77
CA GLY A 62 -0.60 -6.35 -8.21
C GLY A 62 -1.84 -5.58 -7.75
N TYR A 63 -2.91 -6.32 -7.40
CA TYR A 63 -4.17 -5.71 -6.95
C TYR A 63 -4.01 -4.88 -5.67
N ARG A 64 -3.18 -5.33 -4.70
CA ARG A 64 -2.90 -4.58 -3.47
C ARG A 64 -2.19 -3.25 -3.73
N HIS A 65 -1.28 -3.24 -4.72
CA HIS A 65 -0.60 -2.01 -5.12
C HIS A 65 -1.58 -1.04 -5.80
N MET A 66 -2.51 -1.54 -6.62
CA MET A 66 -3.60 -0.74 -7.20
C MET A 66 -4.50 -0.12 -6.11
N GLU A 67 -4.85 -0.88 -5.08
CA GLU A 67 -5.61 -0.38 -3.93
C GLU A 67 -4.87 0.75 -3.21
N LEU A 68 -3.54 0.63 -3.05
CA LEU A 68 -2.70 1.68 -2.47
C LEU A 68 -2.74 2.98 -3.29
N TYR A 69 -2.68 2.90 -4.63
CA TYR A 69 -2.79 4.11 -5.46
C TYR A 69 -4.08 4.89 -5.18
N TYR A 70 -5.20 4.19 -5.08
CA TYR A 70 -6.49 4.84 -4.83
C TYR A 70 -6.67 5.26 -3.37
N ALA A 71 -6.21 4.47 -2.42
CA ALA A 71 -6.33 4.81 -1.01
C ALA A 71 -5.45 6.01 -0.64
N VAL A 72 -4.17 5.96 -1.00
CA VAL A 72 -3.19 7.01 -0.66
C VAL A 72 -3.53 8.31 -1.38
N GLY A 73 -3.71 8.27 -2.71
CA GLY A 73 -4.08 9.47 -3.48
C GLY A 73 -5.46 10.00 -3.09
N GLY A 74 -6.42 9.12 -2.81
CA GLY A 74 -7.78 9.50 -2.43
C GLY A 74 -7.87 10.20 -1.07
N MET A 75 -6.98 9.91 -0.12
CA MET A 75 -6.91 10.61 1.16
C MET A 75 -6.03 11.88 1.14
N GLY A 76 -5.42 12.19 -0.03
CA GLY A 76 -4.55 13.35 -0.21
C GLY A 76 -3.10 13.14 0.27
N ALA A 77 -2.71 11.91 0.52
CA ALA A 77 -1.32 11.54 0.73
C ALA A 77 -0.63 11.27 -0.62
N VAL A 78 0.68 11.12 -0.62
CA VAL A 78 1.49 10.92 -1.83
C VAL A 78 2.00 9.48 -1.88
N ILE A 79 1.65 8.74 -2.93
CA ILE A 79 2.25 7.44 -3.16
C ILE A 79 3.65 7.61 -3.77
N HIS A 80 4.64 7.04 -3.11
CA HIS A 80 6.03 7.12 -3.52
C HIS A 80 6.51 5.75 -3.97
N THR A 81 6.51 5.52 -5.28
CA THR A 81 6.95 4.25 -5.86
C THR A 81 8.46 4.21 -6.02
N ILE A 82 9.09 3.20 -5.44
CA ILE A 82 10.55 3.06 -5.42
C ILE A 82 10.96 1.91 -6.34
N ASN A 83 11.96 2.15 -7.18
CA ASN A 83 12.48 1.12 -8.06
C ASN A 83 13.29 0.07 -7.25
N PRO A 84 12.86 -1.20 -7.21
CA PRO A 84 13.53 -2.24 -6.42
C PRO A 84 14.88 -2.70 -6.99
N ARG A 85 15.27 -2.21 -8.17
CA ARG A 85 16.57 -2.52 -8.79
C ARG A 85 17.69 -1.58 -8.34
N LEU A 86 17.38 -0.58 -7.54
CA LEU A 86 18.39 0.32 -6.97
C LEU A 86 19.19 -0.38 -5.87
N HIS A 87 20.41 0.12 -5.63
CA HIS A 87 21.22 -0.37 -4.52
C HIS A 87 20.54 -0.05 -3.17
N PRO A 88 20.66 -0.92 -2.14
CA PRO A 88 20.02 -0.69 -0.84
C PRO A 88 20.30 0.69 -0.24
N GLU A 89 21.54 1.19 -0.34
CA GLU A 89 21.91 2.53 0.15
C GLU A 89 21.15 3.66 -0.57
N GLN A 90 20.92 3.51 -1.88
CA GLN A 90 20.14 4.47 -2.66
C GLN A 90 18.67 4.45 -2.23
N ILE A 91 18.12 3.26 -1.99
CA ILE A 91 16.74 3.11 -1.50
C ILE A 91 16.61 3.77 -0.13
N ALA A 92 17.53 3.49 0.81
CA ALA A 92 17.52 4.11 2.13
C ALA A 92 17.60 5.64 2.04
N TRP A 93 18.48 6.16 1.15
CA TRP A 93 18.58 7.60 0.94
C TRP A 93 17.28 8.20 0.40
N ILE A 94 16.66 7.57 -0.61
CA ILE A 94 15.41 8.03 -1.22
C ILE A 94 14.26 8.04 -0.20
N VAL A 95 14.12 6.96 0.58
CA VAL A 95 13.12 6.82 1.64
C VAL A 95 13.24 7.92 2.68
N ASN A 96 14.47 8.17 3.15
CA ASN A 96 14.73 9.22 4.15
C ASN A 96 14.55 10.62 3.57
N HIS A 97 15.00 10.85 2.33
CA HIS A 97 14.85 12.13 1.66
C HIS A 97 13.38 12.50 1.42
N ALA A 98 12.57 11.51 1.04
CA ALA A 98 11.13 11.68 0.89
C ALA A 98 10.40 11.75 2.24
N GLU A 99 11.07 11.37 3.34
CA GLU A 99 10.46 11.22 4.67
C GLU A 99 9.25 10.28 4.64
N ASP A 100 9.41 9.12 3.99
CA ASP A 100 8.32 8.13 3.90
C ASP A 100 7.82 7.73 5.29
N ARG A 101 6.51 7.84 5.50
CA ARG A 101 5.85 7.57 6.79
C ARG A 101 5.61 6.09 7.01
N ALA A 102 5.25 5.40 5.95
CA ALA A 102 5.04 3.96 5.92
C ALA A 102 5.65 3.37 4.64
N MET A 103 6.03 2.11 4.71
CA MET A 103 6.56 1.36 3.57
C MET A 103 5.74 0.10 3.35
N PHE A 104 5.15 -0.01 2.17
CA PHE A 104 4.43 -1.20 1.71
C PHE A 104 5.29 -1.95 0.70
N PHE A 105 5.40 -3.27 0.86
CA PHE A 105 6.27 -4.04 -0.03
C PHE A 105 5.75 -5.46 -0.29
N ASP A 106 6.02 -5.98 -1.48
CA ASP A 106 5.79 -7.39 -1.78
C ASP A 106 6.85 -8.28 -1.13
N LEU A 107 6.46 -9.49 -0.71
CA LEU A 107 7.34 -10.45 -0.04
C LEU A 107 8.61 -10.80 -0.82
N THR A 108 8.57 -10.67 -2.15
CA THR A 108 9.75 -10.79 -3.01
C THR A 108 10.88 -9.87 -2.56
N PHE A 109 10.56 -8.72 -1.99
CA PHE A 109 11.53 -7.70 -1.57
C PHE A 109 11.87 -7.75 -0.08
N LEU A 110 11.38 -8.74 0.67
CA LEU A 110 11.67 -8.88 2.10
C LEU A 110 13.19 -8.87 2.42
N PRO A 111 14.06 -9.58 1.69
CA PRO A 111 15.51 -9.51 1.95
C PRO A 111 16.07 -8.10 1.79
N LEU A 112 15.60 -7.36 0.78
CA LEU A 112 15.98 -5.97 0.53
C LEU A 112 15.49 -5.05 1.64
N ILE A 113 14.23 -5.20 2.06
CA ILE A 113 13.63 -4.44 3.16
C ILE A 113 14.37 -4.70 4.47
N GLN A 114 14.76 -5.93 4.77
CA GLN A 114 15.54 -6.26 5.97
C GLN A 114 16.92 -5.56 5.99
N ALA A 115 17.50 -5.34 4.82
CA ALA A 115 18.77 -4.60 4.70
C ALA A 115 18.57 -3.08 4.83
N VAL A 116 17.45 -2.55 4.35
CA VAL A 116 17.17 -1.11 4.29
C VAL A 116 16.54 -0.58 5.58
N ALA A 117 15.64 -1.34 6.21
CA ALA A 117 14.84 -0.89 7.34
C ALA A 117 15.65 -0.28 8.51
N PRO A 118 16.81 -0.85 8.93
CA PRO A 118 17.63 -0.25 10.00
C PRO A 118 18.15 1.15 9.69
N HIS A 119 18.15 1.54 8.41
CA HIS A 119 18.65 2.82 7.93
C HIS A 119 17.55 3.83 7.58
N CYS A 120 16.29 3.50 7.86
CA CYS A 120 15.12 4.32 7.51
C CYS A 120 14.31 4.73 8.74
N PRO A 121 14.84 5.60 9.62
CA PRO A 121 14.17 5.99 10.87
C PRO A 121 12.88 6.81 10.66
N THR A 122 12.63 7.32 9.47
CA THR A 122 11.39 8.05 9.13
C THR A 122 10.20 7.11 9.01
N VAL A 123 10.43 5.85 8.61
CA VAL A 123 9.39 4.85 8.40
C VAL A 123 8.91 4.29 9.74
N GLN A 124 7.66 4.54 10.07
CA GLN A 124 7.03 4.09 11.31
C GLN A 124 6.25 2.78 11.14
N HIS A 125 5.85 2.46 9.92
CA HIS A 125 5.04 1.29 9.62
C HIS A 125 5.63 0.53 8.42
N TRP A 126 5.98 -0.72 8.66
CA TRP A 126 6.43 -1.67 7.63
C TRP A 126 5.31 -2.67 7.38
N VAL A 127 4.81 -2.73 6.15
CA VAL A 127 3.65 -3.55 5.79
C VAL A 127 3.99 -4.48 4.64
N ALA A 128 3.97 -5.78 4.90
CA ALA A 128 4.08 -6.79 3.84
C ALA A 128 2.73 -6.93 3.14
N MET A 129 2.71 -6.75 1.82
CA MET A 129 1.50 -6.85 0.99
C MET A 129 1.14 -8.32 0.74
N THR A 130 0.71 -8.98 1.79
CA THR A 130 0.35 -10.40 1.82
C THR A 130 -0.78 -10.66 2.81
N ASP A 131 -1.21 -11.92 2.89
CA ASP A 131 -2.14 -12.40 3.91
C ASP A 131 -1.40 -13.07 5.08
N ARG A 132 -2.16 -13.39 6.13
CA ARG A 132 -1.60 -13.99 7.35
C ARG A 132 -0.89 -15.32 7.13
N ALA A 133 -1.40 -16.13 6.19
CA ALA A 133 -0.86 -17.46 5.94
C ALA A 133 0.54 -17.42 5.30
N HIS A 134 0.83 -16.34 4.56
CA HIS A 134 2.11 -16.15 3.86
C HIS A 134 3.07 -15.21 4.58
N MET A 135 2.70 -14.70 5.77
CA MET A 135 3.63 -13.89 6.57
C MET A 135 4.88 -14.69 6.94
N PRO A 136 6.08 -14.07 6.90
CA PRO A 136 7.30 -14.77 7.28
C PRO A 136 7.26 -15.18 8.76
N ALA A 137 7.64 -16.43 9.04
CA ALA A 137 7.70 -16.93 10.42
C ALA A 137 8.71 -16.15 11.29
N THR A 138 9.78 -15.64 10.67
CA THR A 138 10.80 -14.80 11.29
C THR A 138 11.17 -13.65 10.38
N THR A 139 11.48 -12.49 10.95
CA THR A 139 11.92 -11.31 10.22
C THR A 139 12.86 -10.47 11.07
N LYS A 140 13.73 -9.69 10.42
CA LYS A 140 14.57 -8.66 11.05
C LYS A 140 13.92 -7.26 11.00
N VAL A 141 12.70 -7.18 10.48
CA VAL A 141 11.95 -5.92 10.43
C VAL A 141 11.05 -5.85 11.66
N ASP A 142 11.31 -4.89 12.52
CA ASP A 142 10.53 -4.70 13.75
C ASP A 142 9.09 -4.31 13.42
N ASN A 143 8.14 -4.90 14.16
CA ASN A 143 6.70 -4.62 14.03
C ASN A 143 6.16 -4.76 12.59
N LEU A 144 6.67 -5.73 11.83
CA LEU A 144 6.16 -6.02 10.50
C LEU A 144 4.68 -6.36 10.54
N GLN A 145 3.89 -5.62 9.78
CA GLN A 145 2.44 -5.76 9.70
C GLN A 145 2.02 -6.52 8.43
N CYS A 146 0.89 -7.20 8.52
CA CYS A 146 0.26 -7.91 7.40
C CYS A 146 -0.79 -7.00 6.74
N TYR A 147 -0.73 -6.85 5.41
CA TYR A 147 -1.63 -5.99 4.65
C TYR A 147 -3.12 -6.34 4.87
N GLU A 148 -3.46 -7.63 4.76
CA GLU A 148 -4.86 -8.06 4.89
C GLU A 148 -5.38 -7.86 6.34
N GLU A 149 -4.51 -7.94 7.36
CA GLU A 149 -4.89 -7.65 8.74
C GLU A 149 -5.07 -6.14 8.97
N VAL A 150 -4.17 -5.32 8.40
CA VAL A 150 -4.30 -3.85 8.43
C VAL A 150 -5.61 -3.42 7.79
N LEU A 151 -5.97 -4.01 6.65
CA LEU A 151 -7.18 -3.68 5.92
C LEU A 151 -8.45 -4.27 6.56
N GLY A 152 -8.40 -5.52 6.99
CA GLY A 152 -9.58 -6.30 7.40
C GLY A 152 -10.29 -5.81 8.66
N SER A 153 -9.64 -4.98 9.50
CA SER A 153 -10.22 -4.43 10.72
C SER A 153 -11.06 -3.16 10.51
N HIS A 154 -11.20 -2.68 9.25
CA HIS A 154 -11.80 -1.39 8.95
C HIS A 154 -13.07 -1.49 8.11
N SER A 155 -14.00 -0.56 8.36
CA SER A 155 -15.21 -0.43 7.54
C SER A 155 -14.88 0.25 6.21
N ASP A 156 -15.76 0.08 5.23
CA ASP A 156 -15.67 0.73 3.92
C ASP A 156 -16.35 2.12 3.87
N ARG A 157 -16.70 2.69 5.03
CA ARG A 157 -17.41 3.98 5.14
C ARG A 157 -16.47 5.18 5.12
N PHE A 158 -15.46 5.16 4.25
CA PHE A 158 -14.57 6.30 4.06
C PHE A 158 -15.16 7.26 3.03
N GLN A 159 -15.27 8.55 3.37
CA GLN A 159 -15.63 9.60 2.44
C GLN A 159 -14.37 10.23 1.90
N TRP A 160 -14.21 10.21 0.57
CA TRP A 160 -13.09 10.84 -0.08
C TRP A 160 -13.15 12.36 0.11
N PRO A 161 -12.14 12.98 0.69
CA PRO A 161 -12.07 14.44 0.76
C PRO A 161 -11.95 15.05 -0.64
N GLU A 162 -12.50 16.24 -0.80
CA GLU A 162 -12.30 17.04 -1.99
C GLU A 162 -11.03 17.89 -1.81
N PHE A 163 -10.18 17.87 -2.81
CA PHE A 163 -8.95 18.67 -2.84
C PHE A 163 -9.02 19.66 -4.00
N ASP A 164 -8.48 20.85 -3.79
CA ASP A 164 -8.16 21.76 -4.88
C ASP A 164 -6.88 21.24 -5.57
N GLU A 165 -6.98 20.96 -6.85
CA GLU A 165 -5.85 20.46 -7.67
C GLU A 165 -5.02 21.62 -8.28
N ASN A 166 -5.32 22.90 -7.95
CA ASN A 166 -4.62 24.09 -8.47
C ASN A 166 -3.64 24.66 -7.46
#